data_291aacd78922511229887e03baf6560c
#
_entry.id   291aacd78922511229887e03baf6560c
#
_cell.length_a   1.000
_cell.length_b   1.000
_cell.length_c   1.000
_cell.angle_alpha   90.00
_cell.angle_beta   90.00
_cell.angle_gamma   90.00
#
_symmetry.space_group_name_H-M   'P 1'
#
loop_
_entity.id
_entity.type
_entity.pdbx_description
1 polymer ?
#
loop_
_entity_poly.entity_id
_entity_poly.type
_entity_poly.pdbx_seq_one_letter_code
_entity_poly.pdbx_strand_id
1 'polypeptide(L)'
;MLQTLYQIDPSQPALHAALLLTLALLCVCVRRFRFALILATLGVGWVALCATPAFANFLRSGLENPYPARPADTYPVADAIVVLGGGDPPDFGHGEGKEQSTRAGFALELYRVLRAPVVLTSGGDGEATEMAQQLQQQGVPARSLRIEPDSITTYQNATYSAILLKRESIHRILLVTSAVPMRRAVACFEHQGFEVTAAPAFDAIQQQAKNAPWQPRTDMLYKTQRYLHEYIGMLVYTLCGWV
;
A
#
# COMPACT_ATOMS: atom_id res chain seq x y z
N MET A 1 12.16 -22.42 10.35
CA MET A 1 11.38 -21.90 11.49
C MET A 1 11.00 -20.43 11.35
N LEU A 2 11.83 -19.54 10.79
CA LEU A 2 11.47 -18.15 10.50
C LEU A 2 10.49 -17.98 9.32
N GLN A 3 10.51 -18.84 8.32
CA GLN A 3 9.57 -18.81 7.18
C GLN A 3 8.13 -19.15 7.55
N THR A 4 7.90 -19.92 8.62
CA THR A 4 6.54 -20.29 9.05
C THR A 4 5.85 -19.18 9.86
N LEU A 5 6.61 -18.29 10.46
CA LEU A 5 6.06 -17.11 11.18
C LEU A 5 5.58 -16.02 10.23
N TYR A 6 6.02 -16.03 8.96
CA TYR A 6 5.58 -15.10 7.92
C TYR A 6 4.15 -15.39 7.42
N GLN A 7 3.57 -16.55 7.77
CA GLN A 7 2.19 -16.92 7.39
C GLN A 7 1.11 -16.37 8.33
N ILE A 8 1.48 -15.83 9.50
CA ILE A 8 0.52 -15.22 10.42
C ILE A 8 0.54 -13.72 10.20
N ASP A 9 -0.31 -13.24 9.33
CA ASP A 9 -0.51 -11.80 9.13
C ASP A 9 -1.35 -11.24 10.28
N PRO A 10 -0.76 -10.39 11.17
CA PRO A 10 -1.45 -9.82 12.31
C PRO A 10 -2.57 -8.84 11.91
N SER A 11 -2.71 -8.51 10.65
CA SER A 11 -3.80 -7.66 10.16
C SER A 11 -5.09 -8.42 9.86
N GLN A 12 -5.09 -9.77 9.94
CA GLN A 12 -6.27 -10.59 9.63
C GLN A 12 -7.35 -10.49 10.71
N PRO A 13 -8.57 -9.97 10.40
CA PRO A 13 -9.66 -9.91 11.38
C PRO A 13 -10.09 -11.29 11.90
N ALA A 14 -10.01 -12.32 11.04
CA ALA A 14 -10.31 -13.70 11.41
C ALA A 14 -9.36 -14.25 12.48
N LEU A 15 -8.09 -13.88 12.45
CA LEU A 15 -7.09 -14.27 13.45
C LEU A 15 -7.44 -13.67 14.83
N HIS A 16 -7.82 -12.40 14.85
CA HIS A 16 -8.25 -11.73 16.09
C HIS A 16 -9.49 -12.41 16.69
N ALA A 17 -10.47 -12.73 15.84
CA ALA A 17 -11.68 -13.45 16.28
C ALA A 17 -11.36 -14.85 16.78
N ALA A 18 -10.49 -15.59 16.10
CA ALA A 18 -10.06 -16.92 16.52
C ALA A 18 -9.39 -16.88 17.91
N LEU A 19 -8.53 -15.88 18.15
CA LEU A 19 -7.90 -15.68 19.47
C LEU A 19 -8.96 -15.42 20.54
N LEU A 20 -9.92 -14.53 20.31
CA LEU A 20 -11.00 -14.23 21.25
C LEU A 20 -11.88 -15.45 21.53
N LEU A 21 -12.20 -16.25 20.50
CA LEU A 21 -12.97 -17.48 20.65
C LEU A 21 -12.20 -18.55 21.44
N THR A 22 -10.89 -18.68 21.22
CA THR A 22 -10.04 -19.58 21.99
C THR A 22 -10.01 -19.17 23.47
N LEU A 23 -9.86 -17.90 23.78
CA LEU A 23 -9.92 -17.37 25.13
C LEU A 23 -11.31 -17.58 25.75
N ALA A 24 -12.38 -17.42 24.96
CA ALA A 24 -13.73 -17.73 25.41
C ALA A 24 -13.87 -19.20 25.79
N LEU A 25 -13.36 -20.12 24.99
CA LEU A 25 -13.37 -21.56 25.30
C LEU A 25 -12.61 -21.88 26.58
N LEU A 26 -11.43 -21.27 26.80
CA LEU A 26 -10.68 -21.41 28.05
C LEU A 26 -11.50 -20.91 29.26
N CYS A 27 -12.24 -19.80 29.12
CA CYS A 27 -13.11 -19.29 30.14
C CYS A 27 -14.27 -20.29 30.48
N VAL A 28 -14.77 -20.99 29.47
CA VAL A 28 -15.75 -22.08 29.68
C VAL A 28 -15.15 -23.21 30.51
N CYS A 29 -13.91 -23.64 30.16
CA CYS A 29 -13.21 -24.71 30.88
C CYS A 29 -13.00 -24.39 32.37
N VAL A 30 -12.76 -23.10 32.70
CA VAL A 30 -12.63 -22.64 34.10
C VAL A 30 -13.96 -22.14 34.67
N ARG A 31 -15.08 -22.49 34.07
CA ARG A 31 -16.46 -22.18 34.49
C ARG A 31 -16.80 -20.69 34.62
N ARG A 32 -16.08 -19.83 33.87
CA ARG A 32 -16.33 -18.38 33.81
C ARG A 32 -17.23 -18.01 32.62
N PHE A 33 -18.44 -18.51 32.59
CA PHE A 33 -19.36 -18.41 31.45
C PHE A 33 -19.68 -16.97 31.01
N ARG A 34 -19.79 -16.02 31.96
CA ARG A 34 -20.05 -14.61 31.62
C ARG A 34 -18.92 -14.00 30.79
N PHE A 35 -17.66 -14.26 31.16
CA PHE A 35 -16.50 -13.80 30.39
C PHE A 35 -16.41 -14.50 29.04
N ALA A 36 -16.70 -15.79 28.97
CA ALA A 36 -16.75 -16.54 27.73
C ALA A 36 -17.77 -15.94 26.76
N LEU A 37 -18.97 -15.60 27.22
CA LEU A 37 -20.00 -14.97 26.40
C LEU A 37 -19.55 -13.59 25.87
N ILE A 38 -18.95 -12.75 26.73
CA ILE A 38 -18.43 -11.43 26.33
C ILE A 38 -17.38 -11.59 25.25
N LEU A 39 -16.39 -12.46 25.42
CA LEU A 39 -15.32 -12.67 24.46
C LEU A 39 -15.84 -13.21 23.12
N ALA A 40 -16.78 -14.15 23.16
CA ALA A 40 -17.40 -14.67 21.95
C ALA A 40 -18.19 -13.58 21.20
N THR A 41 -18.97 -12.77 21.92
CA THR A 41 -19.71 -11.65 21.33
C THR A 41 -18.77 -10.61 20.71
N LEU A 42 -17.67 -10.28 21.40
CA LEU A 42 -16.64 -9.37 20.87
C LEU A 42 -15.98 -9.93 19.61
N GLY A 43 -15.67 -11.22 19.57
CA GLY A 43 -15.07 -11.85 18.40
C GLY A 43 -15.97 -11.83 17.17
N VAL A 44 -17.24 -12.21 17.35
CA VAL A 44 -18.24 -12.15 16.26
C VAL A 44 -18.50 -10.70 15.84
N GLY A 45 -18.68 -9.79 16.80
CA GLY A 45 -18.90 -8.37 16.55
C GLY A 45 -17.74 -7.72 15.80
N TRP A 46 -16.50 -8.10 16.12
CA TRP A 46 -15.31 -7.63 15.42
C TRP A 46 -15.31 -8.04 13.93
N VAL A 47 -15.55 -9.30 13.63
CA VAL A 47 -15.63 -9.76 12.23
C VAL A 47 -16.77 -9.07 11.49
N ALA A 48 -17.94 -8.96 12.12
CA ALA A 48 -19.08 -8.28 11.53
C ALA A 48 -18.77 -6.80 11.22
N LEU A 49 -18.10 -6.10 12.15
CA LEU A 49 -17.64 -4.71 11.95
C LEU A 49 -16.66 -4.61 10.79
N CYS A 50 -15.62 -5.46 10.76
CA CYS A 50 -14.61 -5.51 9.70
C CYS A 50 -15.20 -5.85 8.33
N ALA A 51 -16.33 -6.54 8.29
CA ALA A 51 -17.06 -6.84 7.06
C ALA A 51 -17.90 -5.65 6.53
N THR A 52 -18.02 -4.55 7.29
CA THR A 52 -18.85 -3.41 6.85
C THR A 52 -18.12 -2.45 5.93
N PRO A 53 -18.78 -1.93 4.86
CA PRO A 53 -18.23 -0.85 4.05
C PRO A 53 -17.91 0.42 4.86
N ALA A 54 -18.70 0.72 5.89
CA ALA A 54 -18.50 1.88 6.75
C ALA A 54 -17.13 1.84 7.43
N PHE A 55 -16.78 0.71 8.06
CA PHE A 55 -15.50 0.56 8.75
C PHE A 55 -14.32 0.51 7.79
N ALA A 56 -14.44 -0.25 6.68
CA ALA A 56 -13.41 -0.28 5.64
C ALA A 56 -13.14 1.12 5.07
N ASN A 57 -14.19 1.91 4.77
CA ASN A 57 -14.06 3.27 4.27
C ASN A 57 -13.47 4.23 5.33
N PHE A 58 -13.80 4.07 6.60
CA PHE A 58 -13.19 4.83 7.69
C PHE A 58 -11.68 4.63 7.73
N LEU A 59 -11.19 3.39 7.71
CA LEU A 59 -9.77 3.07 7.69
C LEU A 59 -9.10 3.62 6.43
N ARG A 60 -9.72 3.41 5.26
CA ARG A 60 -9.23 3.91 3.98
C ARG A 60 -9.05 5.42 3.98
N SER A 61 -10.05 6.15 4.44
CA SER A 61 -10.02 7.61 4.47
C SER A 61 -8.84 8.14 5.29
N GLY A 62 -8.48 7.49 6.39
CA GLY A 62 -7.32 7.86 7.19
C GLY A 62 -5.98 7.69 6.46
N LEU A 63 -5.92 6.78 5.48
CA LEU A 63 -4.72 6.51 4.68
C LEU A 63 -4.65 7.38 3.42
N GLU A 64 -5.78 7.56 2.72
CA GLU A 64 -5.82 8.23 1.41
C GLU A 64 -6.01 9.75 1.49
N ASN A 65 -6.83 10.27 2.41
CA ASN A 65 -7.14 11.70 2.48
C ASN A 65 -5.91 12.62 2.61
N PRO A 66 -4.82 12.23 3.29
CA PRO A 66 -3.61 13.04 3.32
C PRO A 66 -2.91 13.19 1.96
N TYR A 67 -3.23 12.31 1.02
CA TYR A 67 -2.56 12.20 -0.28
C TYR A 67 -3.59 12.28 -1.44
N PRO A 68 -4.22 13.44 -1.67
CA PRO A 68 -5.19 13.57 -2.74
C PRO A 68 -4.49 13.47 -4.10
N ALA A 69 -5.07 12.70 -5.01
CA ALA A 69 -4.63 12.66 -6.40
C ALA A 69 -4.85 14.02 -7.07
N ARG A 70 -3.90 14.44 -7.89
CA ARG A 70 -3.92 15.70 -8.62
C ARG A 70 -3.54 15.47 -10.09
N PRO A 71 -3.90 16.36 -11.02
CA PRO A 71 -3.39 16.32 -12.38
C PRO A 71 -1.86 16.39 -12.42
N ALA A 72 -1.23 15.67 -13.34
CA ALA A 72 0.22 15.52 -13.43
C ALA A 72 0.96 16.87 -13.59
N ASP A 73 0.35 17.83 -14.28
CA ASP A 73 0.89 19.17 -14.53
C ASP A 73 0.91 20.09 -13.30
N THR A 74 0.19 19.71 -12.23
CA THR A 74 0.15 20.48 -10.97
C THR A 74 1.25 20.09 -9.98
N TYR A 75 1.99 19.02 -10.25
CA TYR A 75 3.11 18.61 -9.39
C TYR A 75 4.34 19.50 -9.59
N PRO A 76 5.15 19.72 -8.54
CA PRO A 76 6.39 20.48 -8.68
C PRO A 76 7.40 19.73 -9.56
N VAL A 77 8.37 20.45 -10.09
CA VAL A 77 9.51 19.83 -10.77
C VAL A 77 10.44 19.24 -9.71
N ALA A 78 10.84 18.00 -9.94
CA ALA A 78 11.75 17.22 -9.10
C ALA A 78 12.94 16.71 -9.92
N ASP A 79 13.89 16.06 -9.24
CA ASP A 79 15.07 15.51 -9.89
C ASP A 79 14.77 14.12 -10.49
N ALA A 80 13.87 13.34 -9.86
CA ALA A 80 13.42 12.06 -10.37
C ALA A 80 11.96 11.75 -10.01
N ILE A 81 11.32 10.88 -10.80
CA ILE A 81 10.10 10.17 -10.50
C ILE A 81 10.50 8.77 -10.01
N VAL A 82 10.03 8.35 -8.84
CA VAL A 82 10.26 7.01 -8.30
C VAL A 82 8.96 6.25 -8.27
N VAL A 83 8.89 5.13 -8.98
CA VAL A 83 7.68 4.31 -9.10
C VAL A 83 7.88 3.01 -8.32
N LEU A 84 7.01 2.76 -7.37
CA LEU A 84 7.08 1.54 -6.57
C LEU A 84 6.24 0.42 -7.17
N GLY A 85 6.80 -0.77 -7.23
CA GLY A 85 6.11 -2.03 -7.46
C GLY A 85 5.16 -2.39 -6.32
N GLY A 86 4.67 -3.63 -6.30
CA GLY A 86 3.69 -4.09 -5.32
C GLY A 86 2.29 -3.66 -5.72
N GLY A 87 1.87 -4.02 -6.92
CA GLY A 87 0.48 -3.85 -7.38
C GLY A 87 -0.49 -4.73 -6.61
N ASP A 88 -1.77 -4.35 -6.60
CA ASP A 88 -2.83 -5.24 -6.16
C ASP A 88 -2.90 -6.46 -7.10
N PRO A 89 -3.14 -7.66 -6.55
CA PRO A 89 -3.45 -8.80 -7.38
C PRO A 89 -4.60 -8.46 -8.33
N PRO A 90 -4.56 -8.95 -9.60
CA PRO A 90 -5.56 -8.61 -10.62
C PRO A 90 -7.00 -9.01 -10.27
N ASP A 91 -7.21 -9.82 -9.23
CA ASP A 91 -8.50 -10.36 -8.84
C ASP A 91 -9.46 -9.40 -8.12
N PHE A 92 -9.07 -8.14 -7.86
CA PHE A 92 -9.93 -7.19 -7.13
C PHE A 92 -10.78 -6.28 -8.03
N GLY A 93 -11.28 -6.79 -9.16
CA GLY A 93 -12.33 -6.12 -9.93
C GLY A 93 -11.83 -4.91 -10.71
N HIS A 94 -10.57 -4.88 -11.05
CA HIS A 94 -10.06 -4.00 -12.08
C HIS A 94 -10.52 -4.56 -13.43
N GLY A 95 -11.72 -4.20 -13.85
CA GLY A 95 -12.14 -4.40 -15.21
C GLY A 95 -11.10 -3.81 -16.15
N GLU A 96 -10.95 -4.40 -17.33
CA GLU A 96 -10.10 -3.98 -18.44
C GLU A 96 -10.17 -2.47 -18.71
N GLY A 97 -9.59 -1.66 -17.85
CA GLY A 97 -9.78 -0.22 -17.82
C GLY A 97 -8.48 0.54 -17.70
N LYS A 98 -7.86 0.81 -18.84
CA LYS A 98 -6.95 1.93 -19.09
C LYS A 98 -5.60 1.85 -18.38
N GLU A 99 -4.55 1.67 -19.17
CA GLU A 99 -3.13 1.87 -18.85
C GLU A 99 -2.83 3.14 -18.02
N GLN A 100 -3.70 4.15 -18.08
CA GLN A 100 -3.61 5.40 -17.35
C GLN A 100 -3.85 5.28 -15.84
N SER A 101 -4.49 4.21 -15.35
CA SER A 101 -4.75 4.00 -13.92
C SER A 101 -3.65 3.22 -13.21
N THR A 102 -2.62 2.79 -13.92
CA THR A 102 -1.48 2.10 -13.32
C THR A 102 -0.45 3.10 -12.77
N ARG A 103 0.36 2.66 -11.81
CA ARG A 103 1.47 3.46 -11.28
C ARG A 103 2.45 3.87 -12.39
N ALA A 104 2.80 2.94 -13.29
CA ALA A 104 3.64 3.22 -14.44
C ALA A 104 2.99 4.22 -15.42
N GLY A 105 1.68 4.11 -15.65
CA GLY A 105 0.93 5.07 -16.47
C GLY A 105 0.97 6.48 -15.90
N PHE A 106 0.76 6.64 -14.61
CA PHE A 106 0.84 7.97 -13.98
C PHE A 106 2.25 8.54 -13.95
N ALA A 107 3.27 7.70 -13.74
CA ALA A 107 4.66 8.11 -13.87
C ALA A 107 5.00 8.58 -15.30
N LEU A 108 4.44 7.92 -16.31
CA LEU A 108 4.56 8.37 -17.70
C LEU A 108 3.92 9.74 -17.92
N GLU A 109 2.75 9.99 -17.36
CA GLU A 109 2.11 11.30 -17.44
C GLU A 109 2.99 12.39 -16.84
N LEU A 110 3.52 12.16 -15.62
CA LEU A 110 4.46 13.09 -14.96
C LEU A 110 5.71 13.33 -15.81
N TYR A 111 6.28 12.28 -16.41
CA TYR A 111 7.43 12.39 -17.29
C TYR A 111 7.12 13.21 -18.55
N ARG A 112 5.99 12.96 -19.21
CA ARG A 112 5.56 13.68 -20.43
C ARG A 112 5.32 15.17 -20.20
N VAL A 113 4.83 15.53 -19.00
CA VAL A 113 4.67 16.95 -18.62
C VAL A 113 5.93 17.52 -17.96
N LEU A 114 7.08 16.84 -18.13
CA LEU A 114 8.43 17.30 -17.75
C LEU A 114 8.56 17.60 -16.23
N ARG A 115 7.93 16.80 -15.38
CA ARG A 115 8.07 16.96 -13.93
C ARG A 115 9.39 16.45 -13.39
N ALA A 116 10.05 15.50 -14.08
CA ALA A 116 11.41 15.10 -13.78
C ALA A 116 12.10 14.47 -15.02
N PRO A 117 13.44 14.58 -15.14
CA PRO A 117 14.18 14.01 -16.27
C PRO A 117 14.48 12.51 -16.14
N VAL A 118 14.40 11.96 -14.92
CA VAL A 118 14.73 10.57 -14.60
C VAL A 118 13.49 9.87 -14.02
N VAL A 119 13.28 8.61 -14.42
CA VAL A 119 12.27 7.72 -13.84
C VAL A 119 12.98 6.50 -13.30
N LEU A 120 12.81 6.21 -12.00
CA LEU A 120 13.29 4.99 -11.37
C LEU A 120 12.08 4.09 -11.06
N THR A 121 12.16 2.84 -11.50
CA THR A 121 11.21 1.79 -11.12
C THR A 121 11.86 0.89 -10.06
N SER A 122 11.16 0.62 -8.96
CA SER A 122 11.67 -0.16 -7.84
C SER A 122 10.64 -1.23 -7.43
N GLY A 123 11.08 -2.48 -7.33
CA GLY A 123 10.25 -3.62 -6.95
C GLY A 123 10.85 -4.94 -7.40
N GLY A 124 10.78 -5.95 -6.52
CA GLY A 124 11.24 -7.30 -6.78
C GLY A 124 10.36 -8.11 -7.72
N ASP A 125 10.64 -9.41 -7.82
CA ASP A 125 9.86 -10.38 -8.58
C ASP A 125 9.59 -10.00 -10.05
N GLY A 126 10.48 -9.16 -10.63
CA GLY A 126 10.37 -8.69 -12.02
C GLY A 126 9.53 -7.42 -12.20
N GLU A 127 8.79 -6.97 -11.20
CA GLU A 127 7.87 -5.81 -11.30
C GLU A 127 8.58 -4.53 -11.79
N ALA A 128 9.75 -4.20 -11.22
CA ALA A 128 10.50 -3.01 -11.64
C ALA A 128 10.90 -3.08 -13.12
N THR A 129 11.31 -4.27 -13.57
CA THR A 129 11.71 -4.50 -14.96
C THR A 129 10.51 -4.39 -15.91
N GLU A 130 9.35 -4.96 -15.54
CA GLU A 130 8.12 -4.87 -16.33
C GLU A 130 7.65 -3.42 -16.47
N MET A 131 7.62 -2.67 -15.36
CA MET A 131 7.28 -1.24 -15.40
C MET A 131 8.24 -0.43 -16.28
N ALA A 132 9.55 -0.70 -16.20
CA ALA A 132 10.54 -0.02 -17.02
C ALA A 132 10.35 -0.35 -18.51
N GLN A 133 10.09 -1.60 -18.86
CA GLN A 133 9.78 -2.01 -20.22
C GLN A 133 8.52 -1.33 -20.76
N GLN A 134 7.46 -1.29 -19.96
CA GLN A 134 6.23 -0.57 -20.31
C GLN A 134 6.50 0.91 -20.59
N LEU A 135 7.24 1.60 -19.71
CA LEU A 135 7.61 3.00 -19.87
C LEU A 135 8.46 3.22 -21.14
N GLN A 136 9.41 2.32 -21.42
CA GLN A 136 10.25 2.40 -22.61
C GLN A 136 9.44 2.21 -23.89
N GLN A 137 8.51 1.26 -23.94
CA GLN A 137 7.60 1.04 -25.07
C GLN A 137 6.70 2.26 -25.31
N GLN A 138 6.37 3.02 -24.28
CA GLN A 138 5.57 4.24 -24.36
C GLN A 138 6.40 5.53 -24.59
N GLY A 139 7.70 5.37 -24.90
CA GLY A 139 8.57 6.44 -25.39
C GLY A 139 9.48 7.09 -24.36
N VAL A 140 9.58 6.55 -23.13
CA VAL A 140 10.62 7.01 -22.18
C VAL A 140 11.97 6.47 -22.62
N PRO A 141 12.98 7.32 -22.91
CA PRO A 141 14.29 6.86 -23.36
C PRO A 141 15.01 6.03 -22.29
N ALA A 142 15.72 4.98 -22.69
CA ALA A 142 16.49 4.14 -21.77
C ALA A 142 17.46 4.94 -20.88
N ARG A 143 18.06 6.03 -21.40
CA ARG A 143 18.93 6.91 -20.62
C ARG A 143 18.25 7.61 -19.45
N SER A 144 16.92 7.78 -19.52
CA SER A 144 16.09 8.38 -18.46
C SER A 144 15.56 7.34 -17.45
N LEU A 145 15.73 6.04 -17.70
CA LEU A 145 15.24 4.96 -16.85
C LEU A 145 16.33 4.46 -15.90
N ARG A 146 15.93 4.15 -14.68
CA ARG A 146 16.69 3.41 -13.67
C ARG A 146 15.82 2.28 -13.15
N ILE A 147 16.42 1.13 -12.89
CA ILE A 147 15.71 -0.07 -12.44
C ILE A 147 16.35 -0.55 -11.16
N GLU A 148 15.54 -0.73 -10.12
CA GLU A 148 15.90 -1.35 -8.86
C GLU A 148 15.06 -2.63 -8.71
N PRO A 149 15.61 -3.83 -9.02
CA PRO A 149 14.83 -5.05 -9.15
C PRO A 149 14.85 -5.97 -7.93
N ASP A 150 15.54 -5.61 -6.85
CA ASP A 150 15.88 -6.54 -5.76
C ASP A 150 15.04 -6.36 -4.49
N SER A 151 14.25 -5.29 -4.41
CA SER A 151 13.49 -4.94 -3.22
C SER A 151 12.20 -5.75 -3.07
N ILE A 152 11.97 -6.31 -1.88
CA ILE A 152 10.74 -7.06 -1.52
C ILE A 152 9.93 -6.37 -0.42
N THR A 153 10.41 -5.26 0.12
CA THR A 153 9.71 -4.45 1.13
C THR A 153 9.83 -2.97 0.81
N THR A 154 8.91 -2.15 1.33
CA THR A 154 8.98 -0.69 1.11
C THR A 154 10.25 -0.07 1.68
N TYR A 155 10.78 -0.58 2.78
CA TYR A 155 12.06 -0.15 3.34
C TYR A 155 13.22 -0.44 2.36
N GLN A 156 13.23 -1.64 1.76
CA GLN A 156 14.24 -1.99 0.74
C GLN A 156 14.08 -1.16 -0.52
N ASN A 157 12.84 -0.91 -0.99
CA ASN A 157 12.59 0.02 -2.09
C ASN A 157 13.27 1.36 -1.84
N ALA A 158 13.08 1.95 -0.66
CA ALA A 158 13.71 3.23 -0.32
C ALA A 158 15.23 3.12 -0.23
N THR A 159 15.76 2.10 0.45
CA THR A 159 17.19 1.94 0.70
C THR A 159 17.95 1.65 -0.60
N TYR A 160 17.45 0.74 -1.44
CA TYR A 160 18.13 0.37 -2.69
C TYR A 160 18.00 1.46 -3.75
N SER A 161 16.81 2.10 -3.85
CA SER A 161 16.66 3.30 -4.69
C SER A 161 17.62 4.41 -4.28
N ALA A 162 17.82 4.62 -2.97
CA ALA A 162 18.75 5.63 -2.47
C ALA A 162 20.19 5.40 -2.93
N ILE A 163 20.63 4.15 -3.02
CA ILE A 163 21.98 3.81 -3.53
C ILE A 163 22.15 4.27 -4.98
N LEU A 164 21.12 4.11 -5.80
CA LEU A 164 21.16 4.50 -7.21
C LEU A 164 21.06 6.03 -7.38
N LEU A 165 20.06 6.64 -6.74
CA LEU A 165 19.73 8.05 -6.95
C LEU A 165 20.77 9.00 -6.36
N LYS A 166 21.34 8.68 -5.17
CA LYS A 166 22.38 9.54 -4.54
C LYS A 166 23.67 9.60 -5.34
N ARG A 167 24.01 8.55 -6.13
CA ARG A 167 25.16 8.57 -7.03
C ARG A 167 25.00 9.60 -8.16
N GLU A 168 23.76 9.95 -8.49
CA GLU A 168 23.42 10.95 -9.51
C GLU A 168 23.07 12.31 -8.89
N SER A 169 23.34 12.51 -7.59
CA SER A 169 23.03 13.74 -6.85
C SER A 169 21.54 14.13 -6.89
N ILE A 170 20.66 13.13 -6.93
CA ILE A 170 19.21 13.31 -6.89
C ILE A 170 18.76 13.41 -5.43
N HIS A 171 18.01 14.46 -5.11
CA HIS A 171 17.53 14.74 -3.75
C HIS A 171 16.00 14.94 -3.66
N ARG A 172 15.39 15.49 -4.70
CA ARG A 172 13.94 15.75 -4.75
C ARG A 172 13.28 14.71 -5.63
N ILE A 173 12.29 14.01 -5.10
CA ILE A 173 11.61 12.95 -5.83
C ILE A 173 10.08 13.13 -5.82
N LEU A 174 9.45 12.76 -6.94
CA LEU A 174 8.04 12.49 -7.02
C LEU A 174 7.84 10.99 -6.77
N LEU A 175 7.26 10.63 -5.64
CA LEU A 175 7.06 9.24 -5.25
C LEU A 175 5.70 8.74 -5.71
N VAL A 176 5.70 7.81 -6.66
CA VAL A 176 4.50 7.23 -7.27
C VAL A 176 4.23 5.85 -6.69
N THR A 177 3.12 5.72 -6.01
CA THR A 177 2.53 4.46 -5.55
C THR A 177 1.02 4.68 -5.34
N SER A 178 0.26 3.64 -4.97
CA SER A 178 -1.16 3.81 -4.58
C SER A 178 -1.28 4.66 -3.31
N ALA A 179 -2.42 5.32 -3.10
CA ALA A 179 -2.61 6.22 -1.95
C ALA A 179 -2.57 5.48 -0.59
N VAL A 180 -3.03 4.23 -0.54
CA VAL A 180 -3.07 3.41 0.68
C VAL A 180 -1.68 3.19 1.32
N PRO A 181 -0.65 2.69 0.61
CA PRO A 181 0.71 2.53 1.16
C PRO A 181 1.52 3.82 1.18
N MET A 182 1.01 4.94 0.66
CA MET A 182 1.77 6.18 0.44
C MET A 182 2.44 6.70 1.70
N ARG A 183 1.72 6.71 2.83
CA ARG A 183 2.26 7.21 4.10
C ARG A 183 3.54 6.49 4.52
N ARG A 184 3.54 5.16 4.43
CA ARG A 184 4.70 4.32 4.77
C ARG A 184 5.84 4.52 3.77
N ALA A 185 5.50 4.62 2.49
CA ALA A 185 6.48 4.85 1.42
C ALA A 185 7.18 6.21 1.58
N VAL A 186 6.43 7.30 1.78
CA VAL A 186 6.98 8.65 2.01
C VAL A 186 7.96 8.62 3.19
N ALA A 187 7.53 8.08 4.36
CA ALA A 187 8.36 8.04 5.55
C ALA A 187 9.68 7.27 5.33
N CYS A 188 9.64 6.14 4.59
CA CYS A 188 10.86 5.39 4.25
C CYS A 188 11.82 6.20 3.37
N PHE A 189 11.34 6.91 2.37
CA PHE A 189 12.18 7.71 1.47
C PHE A 189 12.71 8.98 2.16
N GLU A 190 11.91 9.64 3.00
CA GLU A 190 12.36 10.76 3.83
C GLU A 190 13.44 10.33 4.82
N HIS A 191 13.30 9.13 5.43
CA HIS A 191 14.34 8.54 6.28
C HIS A 191 15.66 8.31 5.53
N GLN A 192 15.60 8.05 4.24
CA GLN A 192 16.80 7.99 3.38
C GLN A 192 17.34 9.38 3.01
N GLY A 193 16.72 10.48 3.43
CA GLY A 193 17.17 11.84 3.21
C GLY A 193 16.72 12.47 1.89
N PHE A 194 15.65 11.96 1.26
CA PHE A 194 15.03 12.61 0.11
C PHE A 194 14.00 13.66 0.55
N GLU A 195 13.86 14.69 -0.26
CA GLU A 195 12.69 15.56 -0.25
C GLU A 195 11.60 14.90 -1.11
N VAL A 196 10.55 14.41 -0.46
CA VAL A 196 9.53 13.57 -1.09
C VAL A 196 8.26 14.36 -1.35
N THR A 197 7.85 14.42 -2.62
CA THR A 197 6.50 14.82 -2.99
C THR A 197 5.69 13.58 -3.33
N ALA A 198 4.67 13.29 -2.52
CA ALA A 198 3.76 12.18 -2.77
C ALA A 198 2.94 12.42 -4.03
N ALA A 199 2.97 11.47 -4.96
CA ALA A 199 2.24 11.48 -6.21
C ALA A 199 1.42 10.18 -6.36
N PRO A 200 0.28 10.09 -5.64
CA PRO A 200 -0.52 8.88 -5.64
C PRO A 200 -1.08 8.60 -7.03
N ALA A 201 -0.84 7.38 -7.53
CA ALA A 201 -1.50 6.90 -8.72
C ALA A 201 -3.00 6.73 -8.43
N PHE A 202 -3.82 7.15 -9.38
CA PHE A 202 -5.27 7.09 -9.23
C PHE A 202 -5.74 5.65 -9.38
N ASP A 203 -6.23 5.04 -8.31
CA ASP A 203 -6.99 3.80 -8.40
C ASP A 203 -8.41 4.14 -8.88
N ALA A 204 -8.67 3.95 -10.16
CA ALA A 204 -9.91 4.37 -10.85
C ALA A 204 -11.20 3.68 -10.35
N ILE A 205 -11.16 2.93 -9.26
CA ILE A 205 -12.31 2.15 -8.79
C ILE A 205 -12.80 2.62 -7.43
N GLN A 206 -13.33 3.82 -7.42
CA GLN A 206 -14.37 4.17 -6.45
C GLN A 206 -15.75 3.89 -7.05
N GLN A 207 -16.05 2.65 -7.39
CA GLN A 207 -17.44 2.28 -7.52
C GLN A 207 -18.05 2.30 -6.11
N GLN A 208 -18.71 3.41 -5.80
CA GLN A 208 -19.60 3.48 -4.66
C GLN A 208 -20.61 2.34 -4.80
N ALA A 209 -20.41 1.28 -4.00
CA ALA A 209 -21.38 0.22 -3.94
C ALA A 209 -22.71 0.83 -3.52
N LYS A 210 -23.76 0.62 -4.32
CA LYS A 210 -25.15 1.04 -4.05
C LYS A 210 -25.75 0.40 -2.77
N ASN A 211 -24.95 -0.33 -2.02
CA ASN A 211 -25.37 -1.08 -0.83
C ASN A 211 -25.25 -0.23 0.44
N ALA A 212 -26.10 -0.57 1.42
CA ALA A 212 -26.08 0.09 2.73
C ALA A 212 -24.69 0.00 3.38
N PRO A 213 -24.17 1.11 3.98
CA PRO A 213 -22.80 1.18 4.48
C PRO A 213 -22.49 0.20 5.63
N TRP A 214 -23.50 -0.31 6.31
CA TRP A 214 -23.39 -1.30 7.41
C TRP A 214 -23.73 -2.73 7.01
N GLN A 215 -24.06 -3.02 5.76
CA GLN A 215 -24.32 -4.39 5.33
C GLN A 215 -23.00 -5.17 5.22
N PRO A 216 -22.79 -6.22 6.02
CA PRO A 216 -21.55 -7.00 6.00
C PRO A 216 -21.35 -7.68 4.64
N ARG A 217 -20.10 -7.67 4.16
CA ARG A 217 -19.69 -8.27 2.89
C ARG A 217 -18.31 -8.89 3.02
N THR A 218 -18.09 -10.00 2.36
CA THR A 218 -16.80 -10.72 2.43
C THR A 218 -15.65 -9.96 1.78
N ASP A 219 -15.92 -9.22 0.67
CA ASP A 219 -14.91 -8.38 0.02
C ASP A 219 -14.44 -7.21 0.92
N MET A 220 -15.29 -6.76 1.86
CA MET A 220 -14.89 -5.73 2.83
C MET A 220 -13.96 -6.26 3.90
N LEU A 221 -14.07 -7.54 4.30
CA LEU A 221 -13.10 -8.16 5.21
C LEU A 221 -11.68 -8.08 4.66
N TYR A 222 -11.52 -8.40 3.38
CA TYR A 222 -10.22 -8.33 2.72
C TYR A 222 -9.70 -6.89 2.62
N LYS A 223 -10.55 -5.94 2.24
CA LYS A 223 -10.17 -4.53 2.20
C LYS A 223 -9.78 -4.01 3.58
N THR A 224 -10.55 -4.34 4.61
CA THR A 224 -10.24 -3.99 5.99
C THR A 224 -8.90 -4.58 6.44
N GLN A 225 -8.62 -5.86 6.14
CA GLN A 225 -7.33 -6.48 6.42
C GLN A 225 -6.19 -5.70 5.78
N ARG A 226 -6.31 -5.34 4.49
CA ARG A 226 -5.30 -4.56 3.78
C ARG A 226 -5.04 -3.20 4.43
N TYR A 227 -6.10 -2.49 4.83
CA TYR A 227 -5.93 -1.20 5.50
C TYR A 227 -5.31 -1.35 6.89
N LEU A 228 -5.74 -2.35 7.68
CA LEU A 228 -5.12 -2.66 8.97
C LEU A 228 -3.63 -3.03 8.80
N HIS A 229 -3.28 -3.75 7.73
CA HIS A 229 -1.89 -4.07 7.41
C HIS A 229 -1.03 -2.80 7.28
N GLU A 230 -1.52 -1.75 6.63
CA GLU A 230 -0.78 -0.49 6.51
C GLU A 230 -0.63 0.23 7.86
N TYR A 231 -1.67 0.25 8.71
CA TYR A 231 -1.56 0.83 10.05
C TYR A 231 -0.57 0.06 10.93
N ILE A 232 -0.64 -1.26 10.92
CA ILE A 232 0.28 -2.12 11.68
C ILE A 232 1.69 -2.02 11.09
N GLY A 233 1.82 -2.04 9.76
CA GLY A 233 3.08 -1.87 9.06
C GLY A 233 3.77 -0.57 9.45
N MET A 234 3.04 0.55 9.48
CA MET A 234 3.60 1.83 9.90
C MET A 234 4.11 1.80 11.35
N LEU A 235 3.36 1.16 12.27
CA LEU A 235 3.78 0.98 13.65
C LEU A 235 5.07 0.15 13.75
N VAL A 236 5.13 -0.99 13.03
CA VAL A 236 6.32 -1.85 13.01
C VAL A 236 7.52 -1.11 12.45
N TYR A 237 7.37 -0.37 11.36
CA TYR A 237 8.45 0.40 10.75
C TYR A 237 8.98 1.48 11.71
N THR A 238 8.09 2.15 12.44
CA THR A 238 8.49 3.13 13.47
C THR A 238 9.26 2.45 14.62
N LEU A 239 8.80 1.30 15.11
CA LEU A 239 9.47 0.56 16.17
C LEU A 239 10.84 0.00 15.74
N CYS A 240 11.00 -0.34 14.46
CA CYS A 240 12.27 -0.80 13.89
C CYS A 240 13.24 0.35 13.56
N GLY A 241 12.82 1.61 13.66
CA GLY A 241 13.63 2.77 13.27
C GLY A 241 13.87 2.87 11.75
N TRP A 242 12.91 2.40 10.95
CA TRP A 242 12.96 2.45 9.48
C TRP A 242 12.28 3.70 8.91
N VAL A 243 11.57 4.40 9.78
CA VAL A 243 10.85 5.67 9.51
C VAL A 243 10.86 6.55 10.75
#